data_2a987b1255ad8e4ceefc98740c4cd95b
#
_entry.id   2a987b1255ad8e4ceefc98740c4cd95b
#
_cell.length_a   1.000
_cell.length_b   1.000
_cell.length_c   1.000
_cell.angle_alpha   90.00
_cell.angle_beta   90.00
_cell.angle_gamma   90.00
#
_symmetry.space_group_name_H-M   'P 1'
#
loop_
_entity.id
_entity.type
_entity.pdbx_description
1 polymer ?
#
loop_
_entity_poly.entity_id
_entity_poly.type
_entity_poly.pdbx_seq_one_letter_code
_entity_poly.pdbx_strand_id
1 'polypeptide(L)'
;NYGINNPFARILTWPAARTWAPWIAGDTIRFAPRNDGQAKYWTTSYPSVATLPMGALIKAVNALDHGLFLTPALFWYSDNDQVVQAEATDRIRRQWGADWGTVATRAYPDLQPGDDPAAHVVAGAIMSPGQTDMMVAGILGWLKEIE
;
A
#
# COMPACT_ATOMS: atom_id res chain seq x y z
N ASN A 1 -1.13 -3.87 -0.37
CA ASN A 1 0.29 -3.71 -0.10
C ASN A 1 0.97 -5.09 -0.10
N TYR A 2 1.80 -5.36 -1.09
CA TYR A 2 2.42 -6.67 -1.31
C TYR A 2 3.92 -6.69 -1.00
N GLY A 3 4.51 -5.56 -0.69
CA GLY A 3 5.90 -5.43 -0.29
C GLY A 3 6.16 -4.08 0.38
N ILE A 4 7.10 -4.04 1.32
CA ILE A 4 7.50 -2.83 2.04
C ILE A 4 8.94 -2.50 1.64
N ASN A 5 9.22 -1.22 1.35
CA ASN A 5 10.56 -0.71 1.06
C ASN A 5 11.43 -0.60 2.34
N ASN A 6 11.43 -1.67 3.11
CA ASN A 6 12.26 -1.79 4.31
C ASN A 6 12.88 -3.20 4.33
N PRO A 7 14.21 -3.33 4.31
CA PRO A 7 14.89 -4.63 4.29
C PRO A 7 14.57 -5.47 5.53
N PHE A 8 14.25 -4.84 6.65
CA PHE A 8 13.89 -5.52 7.90
C PHE A 8 12.44 -6.00 7.94
N ALA A 9 11.59 -5.63 6.98
CA ALA A 9 10.18 -6.04 6.99
C ALA A 9 9.99 -7.56 6.98
N ARG A 10 10.90 -8.29 6.35
CA ARG A 10 10.87 -9.77 6.28
C ARG A 10 11.05 -10.44 7.64
N ILE A 11 11.85 -9.86 8.53
CA ILE A 11 12.13 -10.44 9.84
C ILE A 11 10.95 -10.28 10.82
N LEU A 12 10.01 -9.38 10.54
CA LEU A 12 8.82 -9.20 11.37
C LEU A 12 7.93 -10.47 11.47
N THR A 13 8.12 -11.42 10.56
CA THR A 13 7.40 -12.70 10.57
C THR A 13 8.22 -13.85 11.14
N TRP A 14 9.42 -13.59 11.69
CA TRP A 14 10.24 -14.61 12.31
C TRP A 14 9.69 -15.04 13.68
N PRO A 15 10.03 -16.25 14.15
CA PRO A 15 9.63 -16.72 15.48
C PRO A 15 10.03 -15.72 16.58
N ALA A 16 9.17 -15.59 17.57
CA ALA A 16 9.36 -14.70 18.72
C ALA A 16 9.59 -13.20 18.37
N ALA A 17 9.17 -12.75 17.18
CA ALA A 17 9.32 -11.36 16.76
C ALA A 17 8.71 -10.38 17.76
N ARG A 18 7.61 -10.76 18.42
CA ARG A 18 6.98 -9.95 19.47
C ARG A 18 7.92 -9.67 20.66
N THR A 19 8.87 -10.55 20.93
CA THR A 19 9.83 -10.44 22.04
C THR A 19 11.07 -9.65 21.65
N TRP A 20 11.64 -9.91 20.47
CA TRP A 20 12.92 -9.29 20.09
C TRP A 20 12.77 -8.03 19.22
N ALA A 21 11.66 -7.84 18.51
CA ALA A 21 11.50 -6.68 17.63
C ALA A 21 11.58 -5.32 18.36
N PRO A 22 11.03 -5.15 19.58
CA PRO A 22 11.21 -3.90 20.35
C PRO A 22 12.67 -3.57 20.66
N TRP A 23 13.54 -4.58 20.82
CA TRP A 23 14.97 -4.35 21.08
C TRP A 23 15.70 -3.79 19.85
N ILE A 24 15.22 -4.10 18.65
CA ILE A 24 15.81 -3.62 17.39
C ILE A 24 15.17 -2.30 16.95
N ALA A 25 13.84 -2.20 16.99
CA ALA A 25 13.08 -1.07 16.46
C ALA A 25 12.68 -0.04 17.54
N GLY A 26 13.00 -0.32 18.83
CA GLY A 26 12.46 0.40 19.97
C GLY A 26 11.01 0.02 20.28
N ASP A 27 10.52 0.40 21.45
CA ASP A 27 9.16 0.07 21.89
C ASP A 27 8.08 0.81 21.11
N THR A 28 8.42 2.00 20.58
CA THR A 28 7.45 2.90 19.96
C THR A 28 8.00 3.47 18.66
N ILE A 29 7.22 3.37 17.60
CA ILE A 29 7.44 4.05 16.33
C ILE A 29 6.76 5.41 16.38
N ARG A 30 7.47 6.47 15.99
CA ARG A 30 6.97 7.84 15.93
C ARG A 30 7.42 8.50 14.65
N PHE A 31 6.56 9.34 14.09
CA PHE A 31 6.92 10.22 12.98
C PHE A 31 6.27 11.60 13.14
N ALA A 32 6.92 12.62 12.60
CA ALA A 32 6.38 13.96 12.57
C ALA A 32 5.28 14.07 11.50
N PRO A 33 4.09 14.60 11.81
CA PRO A 33 3.07 14.86 10.80
C PRO A 33 3.55 15.95 9.83
N ARG A 34 3.19 15.81 8.57
CA ARG A 34 3.56 16.74 7.49
C ARG A 34 2.66 17.97 7.41
N ASN A 35 1.43 17.85 7.92
CA ASN A 35 0.45 18.92 7.97
C ASN A 35 -0.56 18.70 9.10
N ASP A 36 -1.41 19.72 9.35
CA ASP A 36 -2.41 19.68 10.42
C ASP A 36 -3.44 18.58 10.25
N GLY A 37 -3.80 18.25 9.01
CA GLY A 37 -4.72 17.16 8.71
C GLY A 37 -4.14 15.82 9.15
N GLN A 38 -2.87 15.57 8.84
CA GLN A 38 -2.18 14.36 9.29
C GLN A 38 -2.02 14.33 10.81
N ALA A 39 -1.68 15.45 11.44
CA ALA A 39 -1.58 15.57 12.89
C ALA A 39 -2.90 15.24 13.59
N LYS A 40 -4.01 15.66 13.01
CA LYS A 40 -5.35 15.51 13.58
C LYS A 40 -5.95 14.13 13.39
N TYR A 41 -5.73 13.52 12.22
CA TYR A 41 -6.49 12.32 11.81
C TYR A 41 -5.66 11.04 11.76
N TRP A 42 -4.32 11.12 11.82
CA TRP A 42 -3.45 9.95 11.76
C TRP A 42 -2.83 9.63 13.11
N THR A 43 -2.63 8.33 13.37
CA THR A 43 -1.86 7.87 14.53
C THR A 43 -0.37 8.05 14.25
N THR A 44 0.24 9.05 14.86
CA THR A 44 1.65 9.41 14.65
C THR A 44 2.62 8.76 15.64
N SER A 45 2.09 8.00 16.62
CA SER A 45 2.87 7.25 17.61
C SER A 45 2.15 5.96 17.98
N TYR A 46 2.82 4.82 17.83
CA TYR A 46 2.24 3.52 18.14
C TYR A 46 3.32 2.51 18.57
N PRO A 47 2.96 1.46 19.34
CA PRO A 47 3.91 0.40 19.70
C PRO A 47 4.50 -0.28 18.48
N SER A 48 5.81 -0.53 18.46
CA SER A 48 6.48 -1.19 17.34
C SER A 48 5.91 -2.57 17.02
N VAL A 49 5.44 -3.30 18.04
CA VAL A 49 4.77 -4.60 17.86
C VAL A 49 3.47 -4.53 17.04
N ALA A 50 2.87 -3.34 16.88
CA ALA A 50 1.69 -3.16 16.02
C ALA A 50 2.00 -3.38 14.53
N THR A 51 3.25 -3.38 14.12
CA THR A 51 3.65 -3.70 12.74
C THR A 51 3.68 -5.21 12.45
N LEU A 52 3.71 -6.07 13.46
CA LEU A 52 3.79 -7.52 13.28
C LEU A 52 2.56 -8.11 12.55
N PRO A 53 1.31 -7.74 12.90
CA PRO A 53 0.14 -8.20 12.16
C PRO A 53 0.17 -7.77 10.68
N MET A 54 0.69 -6.58 10.38
CA MET A 54 0.86 -6.12 9.00
C MET A 54 1.84 -7.00 8.23
N GLY A 55 2.99 -7.33 8.82
CA GLY A 55 3.96 -8.23 8.23
C GLY A 55 3.38 -9.63 7.98
N ALA A 56 2.63 -10.16 8.94
CA ALA A 56 1.94 -11.45 8.81
C ALA A 56 0.89 -11.43 7.70
N LEU A 57 0.10 -10.36 7.59
CA LEU A 57 -0.89 -10.18 6.53
C LEU A 57 -0.23 -10.11 5.14
N ILE A 58 0.84 -9.34 4.99
CA ILE A 58 1.59 -9.27 3.72
C ILE A 58 2.09 -10.66 3.31
N LYS A 59 2.65 -11.43 4.26
CA LYS A 59 3.09 -12.79 4.00
C LYS A 59 1.93 -13.69 3.57
N ALA A 60 0.80 -13.65 4.27
CA ALA A 60 -0.38 -14.45 3.95
C ALA A 60 -0.95 -14.11 2.57
N VAL A 61 -1.09 -12.82 2.26
CA VAL A 61 -1.63 -12.36 0.96
C VAL A 61 -0.70 -12.74 -0.20
N ASN A 62 0.62 -12.64 -0.02
CA ASN A 62 1.57 -13.08 -1.04
C ASN A 62 1.60 -14.62 -1.26
N ALA A 63 1.08 -15.39 -0.34
CA ALA A 63 0.97 -16.85 -0.45
C ALA A 63 -0.31 -17.31 -1.17
N LEU A 64 -1.26 -16.40 -1.44
CA LEU A 64 -2.47 -16.71 -2.19
C LEU A 64 -2.14 -16.98 -3.66
N ASP A 65 -2.91 -17.87 -4.27
CA ASP A 65 -2.90 -18.04 -5.72
C ASP A 65 -3.76 -16.96 -6.37
N HIS A 66 -3.10 -15.89 -6.83
CA HIS A 66 -3.77 -14.76 -7.43
C HIS A 66 -4.33 -15.06 -8.83
N GLY A 67 -3.87 -16.13 -9.47
CA GLY A 67 -4.39 -16.60 -10.76
C GLY A 67 -5.86 -17.02 -10.72
N LEU A 68 -6.31 -17.45 -9.55
CA LEU A 68 -7.69 -17.93 -9.33
C LEU A 68 -8.73 -16.83 -9.09
N PHE A 69 -8.34 -15.56 -9.01
CA PHE A 69 -9.28 -14.48 -8.69
C PHE A 69 -10.17 -14.13 -9.88
N LEU A 70 -11.50 -14.16 -9.67
CA LEU A 70 -12.51 -13.94 -10.71
C LEU A 70 -13.00 -12.49 -10.77
N THR A 71 -12.75 -11.70 -9.72
CA THR A 71 -13.23 -10.32 -9.64
C THR A 71 -12.28 -9.38 -10.37
N PRO A 72 -12.76 -8.56 -11.33
CA PRO A 72 -11.97 -7.50 -11.93
C PRO A 72 -11.34 -6.59 -10.87
N ALA A 73 -10.13 -6.13 -11.10
CA ALA A 73 -9.40 -5.29 -10.16
C ALA A 73 -8.75 -4.09 -10.83
N LEU A 74 -8.87 -2.93 -10.17
CA LEU A 74 -8.14 -1.71 -10.53
C LEU A 74 -6.98 -1.50 -9.55
N PHE A 75 -5.76 -1.51 -10.07
CA PHE A 75 -4.53 -1.26 -9.33
C PHE A 75 -4.07 0.17 -9.60
N TRP A 76 -4.23 1.05 -8.60
CA TRP A 76 -3.82 2.45 -8.70
C TRP A 76 -2.65 2.72 -7.77
N TYR A 77 -1.46 2.90 -8.31
CA TYR A 77 -0.24 3.11 -7.52
C TYR A 77 0.84 3.82 -8.35
N SER A 78 1.80 4.43 -7.67
CA SER A 78 2.96 5.09 -8.28
C SER A 78 4.15 4.13 -8.40
N ASP A 79 4.88 4.20 -9.51
CA ASP A 79 6.18 3.52 -9.65
C ASP A 79 7.26 4.13 -8.75
N ASN A 80 7.05 5.37 -8.31
CA ASN A 80 7.97 6.10 -7.43
C ASN A 80 7.63 5.95 -5.95
N ASP A 81 6.75 5.01 -5.57
CA ASP A 81 6.38 4.77 -4.18
C ASP A 81 7.60 4.40 -3.33
N GLN A 82 7.90 5.25 -2.31
CA GLN A 82 9.05 5.07 -1.43
C GLN A 82 8.72 4.22 -0.19
N VAL A 83 7.47 3.92 0.07
CA VAL A 83 7.01 3.18 1.26
C VAL A 83 6.79 1.71 0.93
N VAL A 84 6.18 1.43 -0.22
CA VAL A 84 5.92 0.06 -0.66
C VAL A 84 6.58 -0.22 -2.01
N GLN A 85 6.82 -1.51 -2.27
CA GLN A 85 7.44 -1.95 -3.51
C GLN A 85 6.41 -1.97 -4.65
N ALA A 86 6.52 -1.02 -5.57
CA ALA A 86 5.67 -0.94 -6.76
C ALA A 86 5.77 -2.22 -7.61
N GLU A 87 6.97 -2.79 -7.74
CA GLU A 87 7.22 -4.04 -8.49
C GLU A 87 6.49 -5.23 -7.85
N ALA A 88 6.37 -5.26 -6.51
CA ALA A 88 5.61 -6.32 -5.84
C ALA A 88 4.12 -6.21 -6.16
N THR A 89 3.58 -5.01 -6.19
CA THR A 89 2.19 -4.75 -6.57
C THR A 89 1.95 -5.11 -8.04
N ASP A 90 2.87 -4.72 -8.93
CA ASP A 90 2.74 -5.01 -10.36
C ASP A 90 2.87 -6.51 -10.67
N ARG A 91 3.71 -7.24 -9.93
CA ARG A 91 3.77 -8.70 -10.03
C ARG A 91 2.41 -9.34 -9.72
N ILE A 92 1.77 -8.92 -8.63
CA ILE A 92 0.45 -9.45 -8.26
C ILE A 92 -0.60 -9.06 -9.29
N ARG A 93 -0.60 -7.83 -9.78
CA ARG A 93 -1.49 -7.40 -10.86
C ARG A 93 -1.39 -8.30 -12.09
N ARG A 94 -0.17 -8.64 -12.51
CA ARG A 94 0.04 -9.55 -13.66
C ARG A 94 -0.42 -10.97 -13.41
N GLN A 95 -0.45 -11.42 -12.16
CA GLN A 95 -0.94 -12.74 -11.76
C GLN A 95 -2.46 -12.76 -11.54
N TRP A 96 -3.08 -11.59 -11.32
CA TRP A 96 -4.48 -11.48 -10.94
C TRP A 96 -5.40 -12.06 -12.01
N GLY A 97 -6.10 -13.14 -11.65
CA GLY A 97 -7.07 -13.79 -12.51
C GLY A 97 -6.50 -14.38 -13.80
N ALA A 98 -5.17 -14.61 -13.86
CA ALA A 98 -4.50 -15.08 -15.09
C ALA A 98 -5.08 -16.40 -15.61
N ASP A 99 -5.54 -17.28 -14.73
CA ASP A 99 -6.12 -18.58 -15.10
C ASP A 99 -7.50 -18.45 -15.76
N TRP A 100 -8.16 -17.31 -15.58
CA TRP A 100 -9.53 -17.06 -16.04
C TRP A 100 -9.63 -15.88 -17.01
N GLY A 101 -8.53 -15.18 -17.29
CA GLY A 101 -8.55 -13.98 -18.12
C GLY A 101 -9.25 -12.79 -17.46
N THR A 102 -9.26 -12.76 -16.12
CA THR A 102 -9.89 -11.67 -15.36
C THR A 102 -9.13 -10.36 -15.58
N VAL A 103 -9.87 -9.27 -15.75
CA VAL A 103 -9.29 -7.95 -16.01
C VAL A 103 -8.59 -7.40 -14.77
N ALA A 104 -7.31 -7.08 -14.91
CA ALA A 104 -6.49 -6.43 -13.89
C ALA A 104 -5.90 -5.13 -14.47
N THR A 105 -6.68 -4.06 -14.40
CA THR A 105 -6.31 -2.75 -14.94
C THR A 105 -5.29 -2.06 -14.06
N ARG A 106 -4.31 -1.39 -14.66
CA ARG A 106 -3.41 -0.48 -13.97
C ARG A 106 -3.73 0.96 -14.28
N ALA A 107 -3.80 1.81 -13.25
CA ALA A 107 -3.86 3.25 -13.36
C ALA A 107 -2.65 3.91 -12.67
N TYR A 108 -2.26 5.07 -13.16
CA TYR A 108 -1.11 5.83 -12.69
C TYR A 108 -1.58 7.16 -12.10
N PRO A 109 -1.12 7.54 -10.89
CA PRO A 109 -1.33 8.89 -10.39
C PRO A 109 -0.44 9.88 -11.15
N ASP A 110 -0.93 11.08 -11.37
CA ASP A 110 -0.17 12.22 -11.91
C ASP A 110 0.17 13.18 -10.76
N LEU A 111 1.02 12.72 -9.83
CA LEU A 111 1.37 13.46 -8.62
C LEU A 111 2.00 14.81 -8.93
N GLN A 112 1.45 15.85 -8.33
CA GLN A 112 1.84 17.24 -8.51
C GLN A 112 2.62 17.78 -7.29
N PRO A 113 3.34 18.90 -7.43
CA PRO A 113 3.89 19.60 -6.27
C PRO A 113 2.78 19.90 -5.24
N GLY A 114 2.98 19.44 -4.01
CA GLY A 114 1.97 19.53 -2.93
C GLY A 114 1.25 18.22 -2.61
N ASP A 115 1.36 17.22 -3.48
CA ASP A 115 0.94 15.84 -3.19
C ASP A 115 2.00 15.11 -2.34
N ASP A 116 1.74 13.86 -1.95
CA ASP A 116 2.65 13.09 -1.11
C ASP A 116 4.03 12.91 -1.77
N PRO A 117 5.09 13.52 -1.23
CA PRO A 117 6.44 13.42 -1.79
C PRO A 117 7.02 12.00 -1.71
N ALA A 118 6.46 11.10 -0.90
CA ALA A 118 6.82 9.69 -0.89
C ALA A 118 6.10 8.90 -1.99
N ALA A 119 5.20 9.54 -2.75
CA ALA A 119 4.41 8.94 -3.82
C ALA A 119 3.62 7.69 -3.39
N HIS A 120 3.31 7.58 -2.08
CA HIS A 120 2.63 6.42 -1.49
C HIS A 120 1.14 6.64 -1.33
N VAL A 121 0.74 7.80 -0.83
CA VAL A 121 -0.67 8.19 -0.69
C VAL A 121 -1.08 8.91 -1.97
N VAL A 122 -1.62 8.17 -2.91
CA VAL A 122 -1.87 8.65 -4.28
C VAL A 122 -3.18 9.41 -4.47
N ALA A 123 -3.97 9.64 -3.41
CA ALA A 123 -5.13 10.52 -3.40
C ALA A 123 -5.56 10.83 -1.96
N GLY A 124 -6.46 11.79 -1.79
CA GLY A 124 -7.06 12.16 -0.51
C GLY A 124 -6.61 13.52 0.01
N ALA A 125 -7.54 14.22 0.65
CA ALA A 125 -7.42 15.63 1.04
C ALA A 125 -6.22 15.95 1.96
N ILE A 126 -5.66 14.94 2.65
CA ILE A 126 -4.58 15.16 3.61
C ILE A 126 -3.20 15.12 2.94
N MET A 127 -2.96 14.15 2.07
CA MET A 127 -1.61 13.92 1.52
C MET A 127 -1.50 14.23 0.03
N SER A 128 -2.54 13.98 -0.76
CA SER A 128 -2.53 14.16 -2.22
C SER A 128 -3.87 14.75 -2.70
N PRO A 129 -4.20 15.99 -2.28
CA PRO A 129 -5.48 16.61 -2.60
C PRO A 129 -5.67 16.82 -4.11
N GLY A 130 -4.60 17.11 -4.85
CA GLY A 130 -4.63 17.31 -6.29
C GLY A 130 -5.06 16.08 -7.10
N GLN A 131 -4.97 14.89 -6.52
CA GLN A 131 -5.28 13.63 -7.21
C GLN A 131 -6.71 13.11 -6.97
N THR A 132 -7.42 13.67 -6.00
CA THR A 132 -8.70 13.09 -5.54
C THR A 132 -9.74 13.03 -6.64
N ASP A 133 -9.97 14.15 -7.33
CA ASP A 133 -11.00 14.24 -8.38
C ASP A 133 -10.65 13.36 -9.58
N MET A 134 -9.36 13.35 -9.97
CA MET A 134 -8.87 12.50 -11.04
C MET A 134 -9.06 11.02 -10.71
N MET A 135 -8.73 10.61 -9.48
CA MET A 135 -8.91 9.22 -9.05
C MET A 135 -10.40 8.83 -9.02
N VAL A 136 -11.26 9.70 -8.51
CA VAL A 136 -12.72 9.46 -8.52
C VAL A 136 -13.24 9.29 -9.94
N ALA A 137 -12.89 10.20 -10.87
CA ALA A 137 -13.27 10.11 -12.27
C ALA A 137 -12.75 8.83 -12.93
N GLY A 138 -11.49 8.46 -12.67
CA GLY A 138 -10.87 7.25 -13.20
C GLY A 138 -11.54 5.96 -12.69
N ILE A 139 -11.88 5.89 -11.40
CA ILE A 139 -12.62 4.76 -10.83
C ILE A 139 -14.00 4.64 -11.46
N LEU A 140 -14.73 5.74 -11.58
CA LEU A 140 -16.07 5.74 -12.19
C LEU A 140 -16.03 5.36 -13.69
N GLY A 141 -14.97 5.80 -14.40
CA GLY A 141 -14.73 5.39 -15.78
C GLY A 141 -14.50 3.89 -15.89
N TRP A 142 -13.57 3.37 -15.09
CA TRP A 142 -13.26 1.94 -15.07
C TRP A 142 -14.46 1.06 -14.70
N LEU A 143 -15.29 1.48 -13.74
CA LEU A 143 -16.50 0.73 -13.39
C LEU A 143 -17.46 0.58 -14.58
N LYS A 144 -17.61 1.60 -15.42
CA LYS A 144 -18.43 1.54 -16.64
C LYS A 144 -17.85 0.61 -17.73
N GLU A 145 -16.54 0.41 -17.72
CA GLU A 145 -15.85 -0.48 -18.67
C GLU A 145 -16.02 -1.96 -18.32
N ILE A 146 -16.28 -2.28 -17.05
CA ILE A 146 -16.42 -3.66 -16.58
C ILE A 146 -17.89 -4.11 -16.38
N GLU A 147 -18.85 -3.20 -16.54
CA GLU A 147 -20.30 -3.53 -16.58
C GLU A 147 -20.66 -4.23 -17.91
#